data_753ff74cfa4aa4f27185838a4d9baeb3
#
_entry.id   753ff74cfa4aa4f27185838a4d9baeb3
#
_cell.length_a   1.000
_cell.length_b   1.000
_cell.length_c   1.000
_cell.angle_alpha   90.00
_cell.angle_beta   90.00
_cell.angle_gamma   90.00
#
_symmetry.space_group_name_H-M   'P 1'
#
loop_
_entity.id
_entity.type
_entity.pdbx_description
1 polymer ?
#
loop_
_entity_poly.entity_id
_entity_poly.type
_entity_poly.pdbx_seq_one_letter_code
_entity_poly.pdbx_strand_id
1 'polypeptide(L)'
;MNDHQAETYRSMVSLSTEALKTLFLINGGAVVALLAYLGQAASRNQLARRAECPLAFFVAGLVLCALAFGSAYRTQLAIYNEAARGAAFSGTEHPAWLKRTFVLALASLASFVCGAFASIYVLGHS
;
A
#
# COMPACT_ATOMS: atom_id res chain seq x y z
N MET A 1 6.85 -30.27 -3.14
CA MET A 1 7.32 -29.10 -2.38
C MET A 1 7.88 -29.64 -1.06
N ASN A 2 9.16 -29.41 -0.78
CA ASN A 2 9.78 -29.80 0.49
C ASN A 2 9.22 -28.94 1.61
N ASP A 3 9.16 -29.48 2.84
CA ASP A 3 8.62 -28.76 4.03
C ASP A 3 9.30 -27.40 4.23
N HIS A 4 10.61 -27.30 4.00
CA HIS A 4 11.35 -26.03 4.04
C HIS A 4 10.88 -25.01 3.00
N GLN A 5 10.50 -25.43 1.80
CA GLN A 5 9.99 -24.51 0.78
C GLN A 5 8.59 -24.00 1.13
N ALA A 6 7.75 -24.88 1.67
CA ALA A 6 6.41 -24.50 2.11
C ALA A 6 6.46 -23.52 3.30
N GLU A 7 7.38 -23.73 4.23
CA GLU A 7 7.59 -22.84 5.38
C GLU A 7 8.14 -21.48 4.97
N THR A 8 9.13 -21.46 4.07
CA THR A 8 9.67 -20.22 3.48
C THR A 8 8.58 -19.44 2.75
N TYR A 9 7.75 -20.12 1.96
CA TYR A 9 6.66 -19.48 1.25
C TYR A 9 5.62 -18.85 2.20
N ARG A 10 5.22 -19.58 3.24
CA ARG A 10 4.31 -19.04 4.28
C ARG A 10 4.90 -17.83 4.98
N SER A 11 6.18 -17.85 5.28
CA SER A 11 6.89 -16.72 5.88
C SER A 11 6.91 -15.50 4.95
N MET A 12 7.17 -15.67 3.66
CA MET A 12 7.12 -14.60 2.67
C MET A 12 5.74 -13.97 2.56
N VAL A 13 4.69 -14.79 2.52
CA VAL A 13 3.31 -14.31 2.46
C VAL A 13 2.94 -13.54 3.72
N SER A 14 3.33 -14.03 4.88
CA SER A 14 3.09 -13.36 6.17
C SER A 14 3.78 -12.00 6.23
N LEU A 15 5.07 -11.93 5.87
CA LEU A 15 5.82 -10.68 5.82
C LEU A 15 5.23 -9.67 4.85
N SER A 16 4.79 -10.13 3.67
CA SER A 16 4.16 -9.26 2.67
C SER A 16 2.84 -8.69 3.18
N THR A 17 2.04 -9.49 3.88
CA THR A 17 0.77 -9.06 4.47
C THR A 17 1.02 -8.03 5.58
N GLU A 18 2.00 -8.25 6.44
CA GLU A 18 2.38 -7.29 7.48
C GLU A 18 2.90 -5.98 6.88
N ALA A 19 3.70 -6.04 5.82
CA ALA A 19 4.17 -4.85 5.12
C ALA A 19 3.01 -4.04 4.53
N LEU A 20 2.04 -4.67 3.89
CA LEU A 20 0.85 -4.00 3.34
C LEU A 20 -0.02 -3.38 4.44
N LYS A 21 -0.23 -4.07 5.55
CA LYS A 21 -0.93 -3.52 6.72
C LYS A 21 -0.22 -2.29 7.27
N THR A 22 1.09 -2.34 7.38
CA THR A 22 1.91 -1.23 7.85
C THR A 22 1.78 -0.03 6.91
N LEU A 23 1.89 -0.24 5.59
CA LEU A 23 1.68 0.82 4.58
C LEU A 23 0.29 1.45 4.68
N PHE A 24 -0.74 0.64 4.87
CA PHE A 24 -2.11 1.12 5.07
C PHE A 24 -2.22 1.98 6.32
N LEU A 25 -1.65 1.53 7.44
CA LEU A 25 -1.69 2.25 8.70
C LEU A 25 -0.92 3.58 8.67
N ILE A 26 0.27 3.62 8.06
CA ILE A 26 1.06 4.86 7.99
C ILE A 26 0.41 5.89 7.07
N ASN A 27 -0.11 5.48 5.91
CA ASN A 27 -0.83 6.39 5.02
C ASN A 27 -2.14 6.85 5.65
N GLY A 28 -2.92 5.94 6.24
CA GLY A 28 -4.18 6.25 6.91
C GLY A 28 -3.98 7.14 8.13
N GLY A 29 -2.99 6.84 8.96
CA GLY A 29 -2.61 7.66 10.10
C GLY A 29 -2.19 9.07 9.71
N ALA A 30 -1.43 9.21 8.62
CA ALA A 30 -1.04 10.51 8.07
C ALA A 30 -2.25 11.32 7.59
N VAL A 31 -3.22 10.69 6.92
CA VAL A 31 -4.46 11.35 6.49
C VAL A 31 -5.24 11.85 7.70
N VAL A 32 -5.43 11.01 8.72
CA VAL A 32 -6.16 11.40 9.95
C VAL A 32 -5.46 12.53 10.67
N ALA A 33 -4.14 12.44 10.85
CA ALA A 33 -3.35 13.49 11.50
C ALA A 33 -3.44 14.82 10.76
N LEU A 34 -3.37 14.79 9.43
CA LEU A 34 -3.45 16.00 8.60
C LEU A 34 -4.85 16.62 8.63
N LEU A 35 -5.90 15.79 8.59
CA LEU A 35 -7.28 16.26 8.72
C LEU A 35 -7.56 16.86 10.10
N ALA A 36 -7.03 16.26 11.17
CA ALA A 36 -7.14 16.80 12.53
C ALA A 36 -6.44 18.17 12.64
N TYR A 37 -5.25 18.30 12.07
CA TYR A 37 -4.53 19.57 12.02
C TYR A 37 -5.30 20.65 11.25
N LEU A 38 -5.84 20.29 10.07
CA LEU A 38 -6.67 21.20 9.27
C LEU A 38 -7.95 21.61 9.98
N GLY A 39 -8.58 20.71 10.73
CA GLY A 39 -9.76 21.00 11.54
C GLY A 39 -9.49 22.04 12.62
N GLN A 40 -8.30 22.02 13.22
CA GLN A 40 -7.87 23.05 14.20
C GLN A 40 -7.46 24.36 13.54
N ALA A 41 -6.91 24.30 12.34
CA ALA A 41 -6.45 25.46 11.57
C ALA A 41 -7.52 26.06 10.65
N ALA A 42 -8.79 25.66 10.78
CA ALA A 42 -9.88 26.03 9.89
C ALA A 42 -10.13 27.56 9.76
N SER A 43 -9.58 28.37 10.68
CA SER A 43 -9.63 29.83 10.59
C SER A 43 -8.62 30.43 9.58
N ARG A 44 -7.74 29.62 9.00
CA ARG A 44 -6.70 30.07 8.08
C ARG A 44 -6.89 29.40 6.71
N ASN A 45 -7.73 29.97 5.87
CA ASN A 45 -8.04 29.48 4.52
C ASN A 45 -6.83 29.20 3.62
N GLN A 46 -5.71 29.92 3.83
CA GLN A 46 -4.49 29.70 3.05
C GLN A 46 -3.78 28.40 3.40
N LEU A 47 -3.82 27.99 4.67
CA LEU A 47 -3.18 26.76 5.14
C LEU A 47 -3.93 25.53 4.64
N ALA A 48 -5.26 25.59 4.62
CA ALA A 48 -6.09 24.53 4.09
C ALA A 48 -5.79 24.25 2.63
N ARG A 49 -5.65 25.27 1.79
CA ARG A 49 -5.30 25.11 0.36
C ARG A 49 -3.92 24.50 0.14
N ARG A 50 -2.94 24.86 0.97
CA ARG A 50 -1.59 24.31 0.86
C ARG A 50 -1.48 22.86 1.31
N ALA A 51 -2.34 22.42 2.20
CA ALA A 51 -2.38 21.05 2.70
C ALA A 51 -3.09 20.05 1.77
N GLU A 52 -3.78 20.52 0.73
CA GLU A 52 -4.43 19.66 -0.27
C GLU A 52 -3.42 18.74 -0.98
N CYS A 53 -2.23 19.26 -1.30
CA CYS A 53 -1.20 18.50 -1.99
C CYS A 53 -0.65 17.32 -1.14
N PRO A 54 -0.17 17.52 0.10
CA PRO A 54 0.22 16.40 0.96
C PRO A 54 -0.92 15.41 1.21
N LEU A 55 -2.13 15.89 1.41
CA LEU A 55 -3.30 15.04 1.62
C LEU A 55 -3.57 14.15 0.40
N ALA A 56 -3.48 14.70 -0.81
CA ALA A 56 -3.64 13.94 -2.04
C ALA A 56 -2.61 12.82 -2.16
N PHE A 57 -1.35 13.05 -1.79
CA PHE A 57 -0.31 12.01 -1.79
C PHE A 57 -0.61 10.87 -0.81
N PHE A 58 -1.07 11.17 0.40
CA PHE A 58 -1.42 10.14 1.39
C PHE A 58 -2.66 9.34 0.98
N VAL A 59 -3.67 10.01 0.43
CA VAL A 59 -4.87 9.33 -0.12
C VAL A 59 -4.49 8.45 -1.31
N ALA A 60 -3.64 8.93 -2.22
CA ALA A 60 -3.13 8.12 -3.32
C ALA A 60 -2.37 6.88 -2.80
N GLY A 61 -1.56 7.03 -1.75
CA GLY A 61 -0.89 5.93 -1.07
C GLY A 61 -1.85 4.89 -0.52
N LEU A 62 -2.97 5.31 0.08
CA LEU A 62 -4.03 4.40 0.55
C LEU A 62 -4.69 3.64 -0.59
N VAL A 63 -5.01 4.29 -1.69
CA VAL A 63 -5.61 3.66 -2.87
C VAL A 63 -4.65 2.64 -3.46
N LEU A 64 -3.37 2.98 -3.62
CA LEU A 64 -2.35 2.06 -4.10
C LEU A 64 -2.17 0.86 -3.18
N CYS A 65 -2.23 1.05 -1.87
CA CYS A 65 -2.17 -0.03 -0.89
C CYS A 65 -3.40 -0.95 -1.01
N ALA A 66 -4.60 -0.40 -1.17
CA ALA A 66 -5.82 -1.18 -1.38
C ALA A 66 -5.75 -2.02 -2.68
N LEU A 67 -5.22 -1.43 -3.76
CA LEU A 67 -4.99 -2.15 -5.02
C LEU A 67 -3.95 -3.26 -4.86
N ALA A 68 -2.90 -3.04 -4.05
CA ALA A 68 -1.91 -4.06 -3.74
C ALA A 68 -2.53 -5.24 -2.97
N PHE A 69 -3.42 -4.99 -2.00
CA PHE A 69 -4.18 -6.04 -1.32
C PHE A 69 -5.06 -6.84 -2.28
N GLY A 70 -5.80 -6.15 -3.15
CA GLY A 70 -6.62 -6.80 -4.18
C GLY A 70 -5.80 -7.67 -5.13
N SER A 71 -4.63 -7.20 -5.53
CA SER A 71 -3.68 -7.94 -6.36
C SER A 71 -3.13 -9.17 -5.64
N ALA A 72 -2.76 -9.04 -4.36
CA ALA A 72 -2.30 -10.16 -3.53
C ALA A 72 -3.39 -11.22 -3.36
N TYR A 73 -4.63 -10.82 -3.13
CA TYR A 73 -5.77 -11.73 -3.04
C TYR A 73 -5.96 -12.52 -4.34
N ARG A 74 -5.89 -11.86 -5.50
CA ARG A 74 -5.99 -12.53 -6.81
C ARG A 74 -4.86 -13.54 -7.03
N THR A 75 -3.65 -13.23 -6.58
CA THR A 75 -2.52 -14.16 -6.65
C THR A 75 -2.83 -15.43 -5.85
N GLN A 76 -3.32 -15.30 -4.62
CA GLN A 76 -3.67 -16.45 -3.78
C GLN A 76 -4.83 -17.27 -4.37
N LEU A 77 -5.82 -16.60 -4.92
CA LEU A 77 -6.95 -17.28 -5.57
C LEU A 77 -6.50 -18.07 -6.81
N ALA A 78 -5.59 -17.52 -7.60
CA ALA A 78 -5.01 -18.22 -8.74
C ALA A 78 -4.26 -19.48 -8.30
N ILE A 79 -3.44 -19.41 -7.25
CA ILE A 79 -2.72 -20.55 -6.66
C ILE A 79 -3.70 -21.62 -6.19
N TYR A 80 -4.75 -21.22 -5.49
CA TYR A 80 -5.77 -22.15 -5.02
C TYR A 80 -6.47 -22.87 -6.17
N ASN A 81 -6.85 -22.16 -7.22
CA ASN A 81 -7.52 -22.72 -8.39
C ASN A 81 -6.61 -23.68 -9.17
N GLU A 82 -5.31 -23.39 -9.26
CA GLU A 82 -4.33 -24.29 -9.88
C GLU A 82 -4.17 -25.58 -9.07
N ALA A 83 -4.05 -25.47 -7.75
CA ALA A 83 -3.97 -26.64 -6.87
C ALA A 83 -5.24 -27.50 -6.96
N ALA A 84 -6.42 -26.90 -7.12
CA ALA A 84 -7.69 -27.60 -7.25
C ALA A 84 -7.88 -28.29 -8.62
N ARG A 85 -7.25 -27.78 -9.68
CA ARG A 85 -7.35 -28.32 -11.05
C ARG A 85 -6.30 -29.36 -11.41
N GLY A 86 -5.34 -29.63 -10.51
CA GLY A 86 -4.25 -30.57 -10.73
C GLY A 86 -3.13 -30.02 -11.63
N ALA A 87 -1.98 -30.71 -11.65
CA ALA A 87 -0.72 -30.29 -12.23
C ALA A 87 -0.69 -30.07 -13.76
N ALA A 88 -1.83 -30.10 -14.45
CA ALA A 88 -1.93 -29.94 -15.90
C ALA A 88 -1.92 -28.48 -16.38
N PHE A 89 -1.92 -27.51 -15.47
CA PHE A 89 -1.91 -26.10 -15.80
C PHE A 89 -0.52 -25.51 -15.52
N SER A 90 0.23 -25.19 -16.58
CA SER A 90 1.48 -24.45 -16.47
C SER A 90 1.18 -23.00 -16.05
N GLY A 91 1.28 -22.72 -14.76
CA GLY A 91 0.98 -21.42 -14.18
C GLY A 91 1.95 -20.34 -14.63
N THR A 92 1.64 -19.68 -15.71
CA THR A 92 2.37 -18.48 -16.18
C THR A 92 1.85 -17.17 -15.57
N GLU A 93 0.73 -17.23 -14.85
CA GLU A 93 0.05 -16.02 -14.33
C GLU A 93 0.58 -15.54 -12.96
N HIS A 94 1.17 -16.43 -12.16
CA HIS A 94 1.68 -16.11 -10.83
C HIS A 94 2.70 -14.97 -10.78
N PRO A 95 3.76 -14.98 -11.59
CA PRO A 95 4.82 -13.99 -11.49
C PRO A 95 4.33 -12.59 -11.85
N ALA A 96 3.33 -12.47 -12.73
CA ALA A 96 2.79 -11.18 -13.14
C ALA A 96 2.01 -10.50 -12.01
N TRP A 97 1.16 -11.23 -11.30
CA TRP A 97 0.38 -10.69 -10.17
C TRP A 97 1.25 -10.34 -8.97
N LEU A 98 2.25 -11.17 -8.68
CA LEU A 98 3.21 -10.92 -7.61
C LEU A 98 4.02 -9.65 -7.90
N LYS A 99 4.49 -9.48 -9.14
CA LYS A 99 5.19 -8.27 -9.57
C LYS A 99 4.31 -7.03 -9.43
N ARG A 100 3.03 -7.11 -9.81
CA ARG A 100 2.07 -6.01 -9.66
C ARG A 100 1.87 -5.63 -8.20
N THR A 101 1.70 -6.61 -7.32
CA THR A 101 1.56 -6.36 -5.87
C THR A 101 2.78 -5.64 -5.33
N PHE A 102 3.98 -6.08 -5.70
CA PHE A 102 5.23 -5.47 -5.27
C PHE A 102 5.39 -4.03 -5.78
N VAL A 103 5.10 -3.79 -7.06
CA VAL A 103 5.14 -2.45 -7.66
C VAL A 103 4.14 -1.51 -7.00
N LEU A 104 2.92 -1.97 -6.74
CA LEU A 104 1.89 -1.18 -6.05
C LEU A 104 2.29 -0.85 -4.61
N ALA A 105 2.90 -1.80 -3.90
CA ALA A 105 3.40 -1.57 -2.55
C ALA A 105 4.53 -0.53 -2.53
N LEU A 106 5.48 -0.63 -3.45
CA LEU A 106 6.54 0.38 -3.60
C LEU A 106 6.00 1.75 -3.99
N ALA A 107 5.01 1.81 -4.89
CA ALA A 107 4.35 3.05 -5.28
C ALA A 107 3.61 3.68 -4.09
N SER A 108 2.95 2.88 -3.25
CA SER A 108 2.31 3.34 -2.01
C SER A 108 3.33 3.94 -1.04
N LEU A 109 4.47 3.28 -0.86
CA LEU A 109 5.55 3.79 -0.01
C LEU A 109 6.13 5.10 -0.57
N ALA A 110 6.38 5.16 -1.87
CA ALA A 110 6.86 6.38 -2.53
C ALA A 110 5.87 7.54 -2.37
N SER A 111 4.58 7.27 -2.50
CA SER A 111 3.52 8.25 -2.28
C SER A 111 3.50 8.77 -0.84
N PHE A 112 3.70 7.89 0.15
CA PHE A 112 3.85 8.29 1.55
C PHE A 112 5.05 9.22 1.76
N VAL A 113 6.22 8.86 1.22
CA VAL A 113 7.43 9.66 1.34
C VAL A 113 7.23 11.04 0.69
N CYS A 114 6.65 11.10 -0.50
CA CYS A 114 6.33 12.38 -1.17
C CYS A 114 5.36 13.22 -0.34
N GLY A 115 4.33 12.61 0.24
CA GLY A 115 3.38 13.28 1.13
C GLY A 115 4.04 13.83 2.39
N ALA A 116 4.95 13.07 2.98
CA ALA A 116 5.70 13.49 4.16
C ALA A 116 6.60 14.71 3.85
N PHE A 117 7.35 14.69 2.76
CA PHE A 117 8.16 15.83 2.33
C PHE A 117 7.30 17.05 1.97
N ALA A 118 6.19 16.87 1.27
CA ALA A 118 5.26 17.94 0.97
C ALA A 118 4.67 18.56 2.26
N SER A 119 4.37 17.75 3.26
CA SER A 119 3.90 18.22 4.57
C SER A 119 4.96 19.08 5.29
N ILE A 120 6.19 18.62 5.31
CA ILE A 120 7.32 19.37 5.90
C ILE A 120 7.52 20.70 5.19
N TYR A 121 7.47 20.72 3.86
CA TYR A 121 7.59 21.93 3.07
C TYR A 121 6.48 22.95 3.39
N VAL A 122 5.23 22.49 3.43
CA VAL A 122 4.06 23.33 3.73
C VAL A 122 4.14 23.91 5.15
N LEU A 123 4.50 23.08 6.14
CA LEU A 123 4.59 23.50 7.53
C LEU A 123 5.79 24.43 7.78
N GLY A 124 6.90 24.21 7.07
CA GLY A 124 8.10 25.03 7.22
C GLY A 124 8.00 26.43 6.59
N HIS A 125 7.01 26.66 5.72
CA HIS A 125 6.80 27.93 5.01
C HIS A 125 5.45 28.59 5.37
N SER A 126 4.82 28.12 6.42
CA SER A 126 3.63 28.73 7.03
C SER A 126 4.01 29.58 8.23
#